data_c98e3e2a9685466264ed25f51775ac84
#
_entry.id   c98e3e2a9685466264ed25f51775ac84
#
_cell.length_a   1.000
_cell.length_b   1.000
_cell.length_c   1.000
_cell.angle_alpha   90.00
_cell.angle_beta   90.00
_cell.angle_gamma   90.00
#
_symmetry.space_group_name_H-M   'P 1'
#
loop_
_entity.id
_entity.type
_entity.pdbx_description
1 polymer ?
#
loop_
_entity_poly.entity_id
_entity_poly.type
_entity_poly.pdbx_seq_one_letter_code
_entity_poly.pdbx_strand_id
1 'polypeptide(L)'
;MARKLSVFVYVSEMIKSLPLKGTFSLIVEAWHDTNDTSRSDDTLIARMTKQSVADVGRPWIEEEQRWGGVGGAHLRLSYRVTCAAHYYGNGCEVLCRPRDDAFGHYTCSPAGEIVCRPGWTGDYCSK
;
A
#
# COMPACT_ATOMS: atom_id res chain seq x y z
N MET A 1 -18.36 -29.16 -2.81
CA MET A 1 -16.95 -29.09 -2.42
C MET A 1 -16.51 -27.62 -2.32
N ALA A 2 -15.98 -27.24 -1.19
CA ALA A 2 -15.39 -25.91 -1.05
C ALA A 2 -14.10 -25.85 -1.89
N ARG A 3 -14.07 -24.97 -2.86
CA ARG A 3 -12.85 -24.70 -3.61
C ARG A 3 -11.96 -23.76 -2.83
N LYS A 4 -10.72 -24.14 -2.60
CA LYS A 4 -9.74 -23.22 -2.03
C LYS A 4 -9.34 -22.18 -3.07
N LEU A 5 -9.36 -20.93 -2.67
CA LEU A 5 -8.99 -19.80 -3.50
C LEU A 5 -7.75 -19.14 -2.92
N SER A 6 -6.69 -19.04 -3.71
CA SER A 6 -5.53 -18.23 -3.37
C SER A 6 -5.57 -16.93 -4.16
N VAL A 7 -5.41 -15.81 -3.47
CA VAL A 7 -5.39 -14.48 -4.09
C VAL A 7 -4.00 -13.89 -3.92
N PHE A 8 -3.39 -13.51 -5.05
CA PHE A 8 -2.09 -12.87 -5.08
C PHE A 8 -2.23 -11.43 -5.56
N VAL A 9 -1.66 -10.51 -4.82
CA VAL A 9 -1.67 -9.09 -5.17
C VAL A 9 -0.25 -8.66 -5.46
N TYR A 10 -0.04 -8.16 -6.67
CA TYR A 10 1.25 -7.63 -7.08
C TYR A 10 1.11 -6.15 -7.38
N VAL A 11 1.99 -5.35 -6.80
CA VAL A 11 2.10 -3.94 -7.16
C VAL A 11 3.37 -3.81 -7.99
N SER A 12 3.21 -3.66 -9.29
CA SER A 12 4.34 -3.42 -10.18
C SER A 12 4.67 -1.94 -10.19
N GLU A 13 5.91 -1.64 -9.92
CA GLU A 13 6.49 -0.32 -9.74
C GLU A 13 6.00 0.44 -8.51
N MET A 14 6.66 0.20 -7.43
CA MET A 14 6.70 1.16 -6.35
C MET A 14 7.47 2.39 -6.85
N ILE A 15 6.81 3.53 -6.86
CA ILE A 15 7.44 4.80 -7.18
C ILE A 15 8.49 5.07 -6.12
N LYS A 16 9.75 4.91 -6.48
CA LYS A 16 10.88 5.05 -5.56
C LYS A 16 11.40 6.49 -5.50
N SER A 17 10.86 7.36 -6.32
CA SER A 17 11.31 8.76 -6.37
C SER A 17 10.40 9.67 -5.55
N LEU A 18 11.01 10.57 -4.81
CA LEU A 18 10.31 11.65 -4.10
C LEU A 18 10.41 12.93 -4.93
N PRO A 19 9.34 13.73 -5.01
CA PRO A 19 7.98 13.51 -4.49
C PRO A 19 7.22 12.42 -5.24
N LEU A 20 6.18 11.87 -4.62
CA LEU A 20 5.33 10.84 -5.21
C LEU A 20 4.56 11.43 -6.39
N LYS A 21 5.03 11.15 -7.59
CA LYS A 21 4.40 11.57 -8.85
C LYS A 21 4.38 10.41 -9.82
N GLY A 22 3.30 10.29 -10.57
CA GLY A 22 3.19 9.32 -11.64
C GLY A 22 2.08 8.31 -11.43
N THR A 23 2.17 7.22 -12.16
CA THR A 23 1.18 6.16 -12.19
C THR A 23 1.72 4.88 -11.56
N PHE A 24 0.80 4.04 -11.12
CA PHE A 24 1.12 2.69 -10.66
C PHE A 24 0.22 1.69 -11.36
N SER A 25 0.66 0.44 -11.41
CA SER A 25 -0.15 -0.65 -11.91
C SER A 25 -0.43 -1.62 -10.76
N LEU A 26 -1.72 -1.86 -10.52
CA LEU A 26 -2.18 -2.87 -9.57
C LEU A 26 -2.58 -4.11 -10.35
N ILE A 27 -1.95 -5.24 -10.05
CA ILE A 27 -2.25 -6.52 -10.67
C ILE A 27 -2.77 -7.44 -9.57
N VAL A 28 -3.98 -7.94 -9.74
CA VAL A 28 -4.60 -8.89 -8.81
C VAL A 28 -4.93 -10.16 -9.57
N GLU A 29 -4.43 -11.28 -9.07
CA GLU A 29 -4.66 -12.59 -9.67
C GLU A 29 -5.34 -13.51 -8.66
N ALA A 30 -6.37 -14.20 -9.10
CA ALA A 30 -7.04 -15.24 -8.33
C ALA A 30 -6.70 -16.60 -8.95
N TRP A 31 -6.18 -17.50 -8.14
CA TRP A 31 -5.74 -18.81 -8.55
C TRP A 31 -6.53 -19.90 -7.84
N HIS A 32 -6.79 -21.00 -8.53
CA HIS A 32 -7.33 -22.19 -7.87
C HIS A 32 -6.21 -22.89 -7.10
N ASP A 33 -6.38 -22.99 -5.80
CA ASP A 33 -5.41 -23.64 -4.92
C ASP A 33 -5.70 -25.15 -4.88
N THR A 34 -4.75 -25.94 -5.37
CA THR A 34 -4.87 -27.40 -5.42
C THR A 34 -4.37 -28.09 -4.15
N ASN A 35 -3.99 -27.35 -3.10
CA ASN A 35 -3.35 -27.87 -1.89
C ASN A 35 -1.95 -28.46 -2.11
N ASP A 36 -1.39 -28.31 -3.28
CA ASP A 36 -0.04 -28.70 -3.55
C ASP A 36 0.92 -27.55 -3.26
N THR A 37 2.12 -27.87 -2.76
CA THR A 37 3.17 -26.88 -2.51
C THR A 37 3.76 -26.29 -3.78
N SER A 38 3.48 -26.89 -4.92
CA SER A 38 3.94 -26.46 -6.24
C SER A 38 2.88 -25.58 -6.91
N ARG A 39 3.21 -24.31 -7.19
CA ARG A 39 2.34 -23.41 -7.95
C ARG A 39 2.15 -23.81 -9.41
N SER A 40 2.95 -24.78 -9.90
CA SER A 40 2.86 -25.24 -11.28
C SER A 40 1.53 -25.93 -11.61
N ASP A 41 0.85 -26.48 -10.60
CA ASP A 41 -0.43 -27.15 -10.76
C ASP A 41 -1.64 -26.22 -10.54
N ASP A 42 -1.41 -24.97 -10.12
CA ASP A 42 -2.45 -24.00 -9.91
C ASP A 42 -2.97 -23.45 -11.24
N THR A 43 -4.28 -23.25 -11.32
CA THR A 43 -4.93 -22.68 -12.50
C THR A 43 -5.35 -21.25 -12.22
N LEU A 44 -5.00 -20.34 -13.11
CA LEU A 44 -5.45 -18.95 -13.05
C LEU A 44 -6.96 -18.89 -13.30
N ILE A 45 -7.71 -18.37 -12.33
CA ILE A 45 -9.15 -18.18 -12.42
C ILE A 45 -9.46 -16.83 -13.06
N ALA A 46 -8.81 -15.78 -12.58
CA ALA A 46 -9.07 -14.42 -13.01
C ALA A 46 -7.88 -13.52 -12.75
N ARG A 47 -7.72 -12.53 -13.59
CA ARG A 47 -6.68 -11.51 -13.45
C ARG A 47 -7.29 -10.14 -13.70
N MET A 48 -7.05 -9.23 -12.78
CA MET A 48 -7.44 -7.83 -12.92
C MET A 48 -6.19 -6.96 -12.93
N THR A 49 -6.11 -6.07 -13.90
CA THR A 49 -5.05 -5.05 -13.95
C THR A 49 -5.70 -3.67 -13.88
N LYS A 50 -5.13 -2.80 -13.05
CA LYS A 50 -5.60 -1.43 -12.94
C LYS A 50 -4.41 -0.50 -12.95
N GLN A 51 -4.41 0.45 -13.85
CA GLN A 51 -3.42 1.53 -13.88
C GLN A 51 -4.09 2.81 -13.40
N SER A 52 -3.46 3.50 -12.46
CA SER A 52 -4.01 4.71 -11.87
C SER A 52 -2.91 5.65 -11.41
N VAL A 53 -3.30 6.89 -11.13
CA VAL A 53 -2.39 7.89 -10.58
C VAL A 53 -2.21 7.63 -9.09
N ALA A 54 -0.96 7.70 -8.63
CA ALA A 54 -0.64 7.59 -7.22
C ALA A 54 -1.09 8.87 -6.49
N ASP A 55 -2.21 8.78 -5.80
CA ASP A 55 -2.82 9.89 -5.07
C ASP A 55 -3.09 9.47 -3.64
N VAL A 56 -2.34 10.07 -2.72
CA VAL A 56 -2.41 9.79 -1.29
C VAL A 56 -3.52 10.63 -0.65
N GLY A 57 -4.20 10.07 0.35
CA GLY A 57 -5.23 10.78 1.08
C GLY A 57 -6.64 10.63 0.52
N ARG A 58 -6.80 9.89 -0.57
CA ARG A 58 -8.12 9.56 -1.08
C ARG A 58 -8.79 8.47 -0.23
N PRO A 59 -10.13 8.48 -0.17
CA PRO A 59 -10.86 7.37 0.44
C PRO A 59 -10.59 6.07 -0.32
N TRP A 60 -10.99 4.96 0.27
CA TRP A 60 -10.87 3.65 -0.36
C TRP A 60 -11.51 3.66 -1.75
N ILE A 61 -10.77 3.15 -2.75
CA ILE A 61 -11.24 3.02 -4.12
C ILE A 61 -11.75 1.59 -4.29
N GLU A 62 -13.01 1.48 -4.74
CA GLU A 62 -13.63 0.18 -5.00
C GLU A 62 -13.51 -0.16 -6.47
N GLU A 63 -13.09 -1.39 -6.75
CA GLU A 63 -12.99 -1.94 -8.08
C GLU A 63 -13.74 -3.26 -8.16
N GLU A 64 -14.42 -3.46 -9.26
CA GLU A 64 -15.18 -4.68 -9.52
C GLU A 64 -14.99 -5.09 -10.97
N GLN A 65 -14.74 -6.37 -11.19
CA GLN A 65 -14.62 -6.91 -12.54
C GLN A 65 -15.24 -8.30 -12.62
N ARG A 66 -15.87 -8.57 -13.75
CA ARG A 66 -16.53 -9.85 -14.05
C ARG A 66 -15.96 -10.44 -15.34
N TRP A 67 -15.82 -11.74 -15.35
CA TRP A 67 -15.33 -12.49 -16.51
C TRP A 67 -16.26 -13.66 -16.81
N GLY A 68 -16.39 -14.00 -18.11
CA GLY A 68 -17.02 -15.25 -18.54
C GLY A 68 -18.54 -15.31 -18.45
N GLY A 69 -19.24 -14.21 -18.36
CA GLY A 69 -20.70 -14.21 -18.38
C GLY A 69 -21.35 -15.00 -17.24
N VAL A 70 -22.46 -15.69 -17.52
CA VAL A 70 -23.18 -16.48 -16.52
C VAL A 70 -22.30 -17.64 -16.05
N GLY A 71 -22.14 -17.77 -14.73
CA GLY A 71 -21.25 -18.79 -14.14
C GLY A 71 -19.77 -18.44 -14.18
N GLY A 72 -19.42 -17.24 -14.65
CA GLY A 72 -18.04 -16.78 -14.67
C GLY A 72 -17.52 -16.30 -13.32
N ALA A 73 -16.32 -15.75 -13.34
CA ALA A 73 -15.67 -15.22 -12.15
C ALA A 73 -16.05 -13.76 -11.89
N HIS A 74 -16.10 -13.39 -10.61
CA HIS A 74 -16.38 -12.03 -10.17
C HIS A 74 -15.41 -11.66 -9.06
N LEU A 75 -14.68 -10.56 -9.25
CA LEU A 75 -13.73 -10.03 -8.27
C LEU A 75 -14.15 -8.63 -7.85
N ARG A 76 -14.24 -8.42 -6.54
CA ARG A 76 -14.46 -7.12 -5.93
C ARG A 76 -13.37 -6.87 -4.91
N LEU A 77 -12.75 -5.69 -4.96
CA LEU A 77 -11.71 -5.31 -4.02
C LEU A 77 -11.75 -3.82 -3.73
N SER A 78 -11.10 -3.42 -2.65
CA SER A 78 -10.88 -2.02 -2.31
C SER A 78 -9.39 -1.80 -2.10
N TYR A 79 -8.90 -0.67 -2.53
CA TYR A 79 -7.50 -0.30 -2.32
C TYR A 79 -7.36 1.19 -2.05
N ARG A 80 -6.23 1.57 -1.50
CA ARG A 80 -5.84 2.97 -1.36
C ARG A 80 -4.32 3.08 -1.41
N VAL A 81 -3.83 4.28 -1.71
CA VAL A 81 -2.41 4.59 -1.75
C VAL A 81 -2.05 5.33 -0.46
N THR A 82 -1.01 4.86 0.21
CA THR A 82 -0.48 5.50 1.42
C THR A 82 1.02 5.72 1.28
N CYS A 83 1.56 6.67 2.02
CA CYS A 83 3.00 6.86 2.07
C CYS A 83 3.69 5.69 2.78
N ALA A 84 4.93 5.42 2.39
CA ALA A 84 5.78 4.50 3.14
C ALA A 84 5.99 5.02 4.57
N ALA A 85 6.40 4.14 5.47
CA ALA A 85 6.64 4.50 6.86
C ALA A 85 7.59 5.71 6.96
N HIS A 86 7.26 6.64 7.85
CA HIS A 86 8.02 7.87 8.12
C HIS A 86 7.92 8.97 7.06
N TYR A 87 7.16 8.74 5.98
CA TYR A 87 6.92 9.76 4.97
C TYR A 87 5.51 10.34 5.12
N TYR A 88 5.40 11.66 4.93
CA TYR A 88 4.18 12.43 5.15
C TYR A 88 3.96 13.42 4.02
N GLY A 89 2.76 13.98 3.96
CA GLY A 89 2.37 14.94 2.93
C GLY A 89 1.70 14.28 1.73
N ASN A 90 1.06 15.10 0.90
CA ASN A 90 0.30 14.61 -0.27
C ASN A 90 1.20 13.94 -1.33
N GLY A 91 2.47 14.33 -1.39
CA GLY A 91 3.45 13.73 -2.28
C GLY A 91 4.44 12.84 -1.56
N CYS A 92 4.22 12.53 -0.28
CA CYS A 92 5.13 11.73 0.54
C CYS A 92 6.56 12.29 0.58
N GLU A 93 6.69 13.60 0.47
CA GLU A 93 7.99 14.28 0.38
C GLU A 93 8.58 14.66 1.74
N VAL A 94 7.79 14.62 2.81
CA VAL A 94 8.24 15.01 4.15
C VAL A 94 8.69 13.78 4.90
N LEU A 95 9.97 13.71 5.23
CA LEU A 95 10.53 12.63 6.04
C LEU A 95 10.56 13.05 7.51
N CYS A 96 9.93 12.27 8.37
CA CYS A 96 10.03 12.42 9.82
C CYS A 96 10.13 11.05 10.46
N ARG A 97 11.23 10.78 11.14
CA ARG A 97 11.43 9.55 11.92
C ARG A 97 11.47 9.92 13.40
N PRO A 98 10.63 9.32 14.25
CA PRO A 98 10.72 9.53 15.69
C PRO A 98 12.11 9.21 16.22
N ARG A 99 12.56 9.96 17.21
CA ARG A 99 13.87 9.80 17.82
C ARG A 99 13.76 9.93 19.33
N ASP A 100 14.54 9.14 20.02
CA ASP A 100 14.64 9.21 21.47
C ASP A 100 16.04 8.76 21.88
N ASP A 101 17.03 9.59 21.57
CA ASP A 101 18.45 9.32 21.80
C ASP A 101 19.22 10.60 22.15
N ALA A 102 20.53 10.54 22.17
CA ALA A 102 21.39 11.67 22.50
C ALA A 102 21.25 12.87 21.55
N PHE A 103 20.66 12.67 20.37
CA PHE A 103 20.52 13.71 19.35
C PHE A 103 19.14 14.36 19.31
N GLY A 104 18.16 13.79 20.02
CA GLY A 104 16.83 14.37 20.07
C GLY A 104 15.79 13.46 20.69
N HIS A 105 14.73 14.08 21.21
CA HIS A 105 13.61 13.39 21.88
C HIS A 105 12.29 13.90 21.31
N TYR A 106 11.82 13.30 20.19
CA TYR A 106 10.61 13.77 19.52
C TYR A 106 9.82 12.65 18.85
N THR A 107 8.56 12.95 18.62
CA THR A 107 7.67 12.19 17.79
C THR A 107 7.33 12.99 16.54
N CYS A 108 6.54 12.41 15.64
CA CYS A 108 6.11 13.09 14.43
C CYS A 108 4.60 13.34 14.49
N SER A 109 4.17 14.55 14.09
CA SER A 109 2.75 14.85 13.92
C SER A 109 2.19 14.13 12.69
N PRO A 110 0.85 14.11 12.52
CA PRO A 110 0.24 13.58 11.29
C PRO A 110 0.69 14.29 10.01
N ALA A 111 1.21 15.50 10.11
CA ALA A 111 1.76 16.26 8.98
C ALA A 111 3.26 16.06 8.78
N GLY A 112 3.91 15.26 9.62
CA GLY A 112 5.35 15.03 9.54
C GLY A 112 6.20 16.08 10.23
N GLU A 113 5.62 16.86 11.13
CA GLU A 113 6.35 17.86 11.90
C GLU A 113 6.91 17.25 13.18
N ILE A 114 8.08 17.74 13.59
CA ILE A 114 8.71 17.32 14.84
C ILE A 114 7.91 17.85 16.03
N VAL A 115 7.54 16.97 16.94
CA VAL A 115 6.85 17.29 18.18
C VAL A 115 7.71 16.78 19.34
N CYS A 116 8.25 17.71 20.12
CA CYS A 116 9.10 17.35 21.26
C CYS A 116 8.35 16.54 22.31
N ARG A 117 9.01 15.55 22.87
CA ARG A 117 8.51 14.83 24.04
C ARG A 117 8.46 15.76 25.25
N PRO A 118 7.59 15.49 26.23
CA PRO A 118 7.49 16.34 27.43
C PRO A 118 8.84 16.56 28.09
N GLY A 119 9.14 17.82 28.39
CA GLY A 119 10.40 18.22 29.06
C GLY A 119 11.55 18.53 28.11
N TRP A 120 11.35 18.36 26.81
CA TRP A 120 12.38 18.65 25.80
C TRP A 120 11.99 19.84 24.93
N THR A 121 12.99 20.62 24.52
CA THR A 121 12.81 21.83 23.71
C THR A 121 13.93 21.94 22.67
N GLY A 122 13.80 22.96 21.79
CA GLY A 122 14.73 23.22 20.69
C GLY A 122 14.30 22.57 19.38
N ASP A 123 14.99 22.91 18.30
CA ASP A 123 14.62 22.46 16.96
C ASP A 123 14.67 20.94 16.79
N TYR A 124 15.55 20.30 17.55
CA TYR A 124 15.70 18.84 17.52
C TYR A 124 15.32 18.20 18.87
N CYS A 125 14.67 18.99 19.74
CA CYS A 125 14.23 18.49 21.04
C CYS A 125 15.37 17.87 21.87
N SER A 126 16.52 18.53 21.84
CA SER A 126 17.74 18.08 22.53
C SER A 126 18.12 18.90 23.74
N LYS A 127 17.29 19.85 24.11
CA LYS A 127 17.55 20.77 25.27
C LYS A 127 16.54 20.58 26.36
#